data_8312534dd567bdca6d975a201e9bf6f4
#
_entry.id   8312534dd567bdca6d975a201e9bf6f4
#
_cell.length_a   1.000
_cell.length_b   1.000
_cell.length_c   1.000
_cell.angle_alpha   90.00
_cell.angle_beta   90.00
_cell.angle_gamma   90.00
#
_symmetry.space_group_name_H-M   'P 1'
#
loop_
_entity.id
_entity.type
_entity.pdbx_description
1 polymer ?
#
loop_
_entity_poly.entity_id
_entity_poly.type
_entity_poly.pdbx_seq_one_letter_code
_entity_poly.pdbx_strand_id
1 'polypeptide(L)'
;RQRGGLISNGDDGVSYHCFNCGFKCSWQPGRNLSGKMRRLLQWLNAPDDTINKLALTVMQENEGIQTTQQLVELPTFKTVPLPDDAIKIADITEFNKYSLAILEYMSARGLNLDDTDYYWSPSLGYRDRLIIPFLYEKRIVGWTARTVQSDKQPKYMSEQQPGFVYGLDEQGHNKVFCIVCEGPMDAIHMDGVALLGSEVKDQQAMLINRVGKQIIVVPDRDQ
;
A
#
# COMPACT_ATOMS: atom_id res chain seq x y z
N ARG A 1 23.63 43.27 -19.34
CA ARG A 1 22.51 42.85 -20.18
C ARG A 1 21.67 41.87 -19.35
N GLN A 2 20.42 42.22 -19.07
CA GLN A 2 19.47 41.33 -18.42
C GLN A 2 19.12 40.18 -19.39
N ARG A 3 19.45 38.93 -19.02
CA ARG A 3 19.26 37.73 -19.89
C ARG A 3 18.29 36.70 -19.31
N GLY A 4 17.66 37.02 -18.19
CA GLY A 4 16.65 36.20 -17.57
C GLY A 4 15.36 36.95 -17.34
N GLY A 5 14.22 36.29 -17.44
CA GLY A 5 12.88 36.82 -17.19
C GLY A 5 12.17 36.06 -16.09
N LEU A 6 11.54 36.80 -15.19
CA LEU A 6 10.60 36.29 -14.22
C LEU A 6 9.19 36.49 -14.77
N ILE A 7 8.38 35.47 -14.78
CA ILE A 7 7.01 35.49 -15.28
C ILE A 7 6.10 35.07 -14.13
N SER A 8 5.09 35.90 -13.85
CA SER A 8 3.99 35.49 -12.98
C SER A 8 3.04 34.61 -13.77
N ASN A 9 2.79 33.41 -13.27
CA ASN A 9 1.85 32.46 -13.89
C ASN A 9 0.58 32.54 -13.08
N GLY A 10 -0.40 33.30 -13.33
CA GLY A 10 -1.68 33.32 -12.60
C GLY A 10 -1.70 32.56 -11.25
N ASP A 11 -2.65 32.79 -10.40
CA ASP A 11 -2.75 32.12 -9.09
C ASP A 11 -1.46 32.13 -8.23
N ASP A 12 -0.76 33.27 -8.22
CA ASP A 12 0.46 33.52 -7.42
C ASP A 12 1.68 32.61 -7.71
N GLY A 13 1.66 31.87 -8.82
CA GLY A 13 2.81 31.09 -9.29
C GLY A 13 3.88 31.96 -9.98
N VAL A 14 5.13 31.53 -9.91
CA VAL A 14 6.26 32.20 -10.57
C VAL A 14 7.10 31.23 -11.39
N SER A 15 7.57 31.70 -12.54
CA SER A 15 8.54 30.98 -13.39
C SER A 15 9.69 31.87 -13.75
N TYR A 16 10.89 31.31 -13.81
CA TYR A 16 12.09 31.96 -14.27
C TYR A 16 12.74 31.20 -15.41
N HIS A 17 13.19 31.94 -16.44
CA HIS A 17 13.96 31.38 -17.53
C HIS A 17 15.15 32.31 -17.89
N CYS A 18 16.34 31.72 -17.89
CA CYS A 18 17.55 32.38 -18.39
C CYS A 18 17.78 32.02 -19.86
N PHE A 19 17.65 32.99 -20.77
CA PHE A 19 17.85 32.80 -22.21
C PHE A 19 19.30 32.57 -22.64
N ASN A 20 20.27 32.74 -21.71
CA ASN A 20 21.67 32.53 -22.00
C ASN A 20 22.16 31.11 -21.67
N CYS A 21 21.84 30.60 -20.48
CA CYS A 21 22.30 29.30 -20.01
C CYS A 21 21.19 28.23 -19.98
N GLY A 22 19.97 28.58 -20.38
CA GLY A 22 18.82 27.67 -20.41
C GLY A 22 18.29 27.28 -19.03
N PHE A 23 18.81 27.86 -17.93
CA PHE A 23 18.29 27.58 -16.60
C PHE A 23 16.82 27.93 -16.46
N LYS A 24 16.02 26.98 -15.98
CA LYS A 24 14.57 27.14 -15.75
C LYS A 24 14.20 26.63 -14.38
N CYS A 25 13.36 27.39 -13.69
CA CYS A 25 12.69 26.93 -12.48
C CYS A 25 11.30 27.56 -12.37
N SER A 26 10.43 26.93 -11.63
CA SER A 26 9.09 27.44 -11.33
C SER A 26 8.70 27.07 -9.90
N TRP A 27 7.80 27.84 -9.35
CA TRP A 27 7.13 27.53 -8.09
C TRP A 27 5.65 27.89 -8.21
N GLN A 28 4.79 27.14 -7.55
CA GLN A 28 3.36 27.38 -7.44
C GLN A 28 2.92 27.21 -5.99
N PRO A 29 1.89 27.93 -5.52
CA PRO A 29 1.27 27.69 -4.22
C PRO A 29 0.90 26.21 -4.06
N GLY A 30 1.06 25.68 -2.85
CA GLY A 30 0.85 24.26 -2.56
C GLY A 30 2.02 23.34 -2.93
N ARG A 31 3.15 23.86 -3.42
CA ARG A 31 4.34 23.06 -3.72
C ARG A 31 5.56 23.52 -2.91
N ASN A 32 6.32 22.57 -2.40
CA ASN A 32 7.58 22.87 -1.70
C ASN A 32 8.59 23.56 -2.59
N LEU A 33 9.47 24.37 -1.97
CA LEU A 33 10.51 25.13 -2.66
C LEU A 33 11.55 24.17 -3.25
N SER A 34 11.58 24.04 -4.57
CA SER A 34 12.52 23.15 -5.26
C SER A 34 13.98 23.58 -5.11
N GLY A 35 14.94 22.66 -5.21
CA GLY A 35 16.38 22.98 -5.17
C GLY A 35 16.80 23.98 -6.26
N LYS A 36 16.15 23.97 -7.43
CA LYS A 36 16.40 24.97 -8.49
C LYS A 36 15.89 26.35 -8.09
N MET A 37 14.75 26.44 -7.41
CA MET A 37 14.24 27.72 -6.92
C MET A 37 15.11 28.29 -5.81
N ARG A 38 15.58 27.45 -4.86
CA ARG A 38 16.55 27.84 -3.84
C ARG A 38 17.83 28.41 -4.47
N ARG A 39 18.37 27.75 -5.50
CA ARG A 39 19.55 28.22 -6.24
C ARG A 39 19.31 29.56 -6.96
N LEU A 40 18.12 29.79 -7.53
CA LEU A 40 17.75 31.06 -8.11
C LEU A 40 17.77 32.18 -7.04
N LEU A 41 17.16 31.93 -5.87
CA LEU A 41 17.14 32.88 -4.76
C LEU A 41 18.56 33.24 -4.26
N GLN A 42 19.46 32.24 -4.18
CA GLN A 42 20.86 32.45 -3.86
C GLN A 42 21.56 33.37 -4.91
N TRP A 43 21.31 33.12 -6.21
CA TRP A 43 21.84 33.96 -7.28
C TRP A 43 21.29 35.43 -7.26
N LEU A 44 20.11 35.58 -6.68
CA LEU A 44 19.51 36.89 -6.43
C LEU A 44 20.00 37.51 -5.10
N ASN A 45 21.03 36.95 -4.48
CA ASN A 45 21.62 37.36 -3.20
C ASN A 45 20.63 37.35 -2.01
N ALA A 46 19.61 36.49 -2.06
CA ALA A 46 18.78 36.26 -0.87
C ALA A 46 19.60 35.56 0.22
N PRO A 47 19.58 36.01 1.47
CA PRO A 47 20.28 35.34 2.56
C PRO A 47 19.78 33.92 2.78
N ASP A 48 20.68 33.00 3.11
CA ASP A 48 20.32 31.58 3.33
C ASP A 48 19.26 31.43 4.43
N ASP A 49 19.32 32.23 5.49
CA ASP A 49 18.29 32.24 6.55
C ASP A 49 16.90 32.59 6.01
N THR A 50 16.84 33.55 5.06
CA THR A 50 15.59 33.96 4.42
C THR A 50 15.05 32.82 3.53
N ILE A 51 15.94 32.17 2.76
CA ILE A 51 15.58 31.02 1.92
C ILE A 51 15.06 29.86 2.78
N ASN A 52 15.71 29.58 3.91
CA ASN A 52 15.30 28.52 4.83
C ASN A 52 13.98 28.85 5.52
N LYS A 53 13.78 30.11 5.98
CA LYS A 53 12.49 30.54 6.53
C LYS A 53 11.38 30.40 5.50
N LEU A 54 11.58 30.84 4.26
CA LEU A 54 10.62 30.74 3.19
C LEU A 54 10.27 29.26 2.91
N ALA A 55 11.27 28.39 2.88
CA ALA A 55 11.06 26.97 2.68
C ALA A 55 10.22 26.33 3.81
N LEU A 56 10.47 26.71 5.07
CA LEU A 56 9.69 26.25 6.22
C LEU A 56 8.27 26.79 6.19
N THR A 57 8.09 28.07 5.87
CA THR A 57 6.75 28.68 5.75
C THR A 57 5.93 27.96 4.68
N VAL A 58 6.51 27.73 3.50
CA VAL A 58 5.84 27.00 2.41
C VAL A 58 5.52 25.55 2.81
N MET A 59 6.39 24.87 3.54
CA MET A 59 6.11 23.54 4.07
C MET A 59 4.95 23.57 5.08
N GLN A 60 4.94 24.52 6.01
CA GLN A 60 3.87 24.65 7.00
C GLN A 60 2.53 25.02 6.35
N GLU A 61 2.52 25.88 5.34
CA GLU A 61 1.31 26.21 4.57
C GLU A 61 0.81 24.98 3.80
N ASN A 62 1.70 24.19 3.21
CA ASN A 62 1.34 22.97 2.51
C ASN A 62 0.82 21.89 3.47
N GLU A 63 1.40 21.78 4.66
CA GLU A 63 0.90 20.89 5.72
C GLU A 63 -0.48 21.38 6.22
N GLY A 64 -0.68 22.69 6.36
CA GLY A 64 -1.97 23.29 6.72
C GLY A 64 -3.05 23.11 5.64
N ILE A 65 -2.68 23.17 4.37
CA ILE A 65 -3.58 22.91 3.24
C ILE A 65 -3.90 21.41 3.14
N GLN A 66 -2.95 20.54 3.47
CA GLN A 66 -3.18 19.09 3.55
C GLN A 66 -4.09 18.70 4.73
N THR A 67 -4.17 19.55 5.77
CA THR A 67 -5.07 19.31 6.91
C THR A 67 -6.55 19.61 6.58
N THR A 68 -6.84 20.22 5.43
CA THR A 68 -8.18 20.23 4.83
C THR A 68 -8.48 19.01 3.97
N GLN A 69 -7.58 18.00 3.91
CA GLN A 69 -8.01 16.67 3.52
C GLN A 69 -9.17 16.28 4.47
N GLN A 70 -10.32 15.97 3.90
CA GLN A 70 -11.39 15.27 4.59
C GLN A 70 -10.75 14.29 5.55
N LEU A 71 -11.07 14.41 6.84
CA LEU A 71 -10.66 13.42 7.83
C LEU A 71 -11.16 12.08 7.32
N VAL A 72 -10.31 11.36 6.61
CA VAL A 72 -10.64 10.02 6.15
C VAL A 72 -10.75 9.20 7.43
N GLU A 73 -11.98 8.86 7.80
CA GLU A 73 -12.20 8.04 8.97
C GLU A 73 -11.53 6.68 8.74
N LEU A 74 -10.86 6.19 9.79
CA LEU A 74 -10.30 4.85 9.73
C LEU A 74 -11.41 3.83 9.46
N PRO A 75 -11.19 2.90 8.55
CA PRO A 75 -12.19 1.90 8.25
C PRO A 75 -12.42 1.02 9.47
N THR A 76 -13.67 0.72 9.73
CA THR A 76 -14.08 -0.30 10.70
C THR A 76 -14.50 -1.55 9.94
N PHE A 77 -14.08 -2.71 10.41
CA PHE A 77 -14.39 -3.98 9.75
C PHE A 77 -15.29 -4.83 10.60
N LYS A 78 -16.32 -5.40 9.95
CA LYS A 78 -17.23 -6.35 10.58
C LYS A 78 -16.61 -7.76 10.53
N THR A 79 -16.90 -8.57 11.53
CA THR A 79 -16.55 -9.99 11.49
C THR A 79 -17.34 -10.68 10.37
N VAL A 80 -16.65 -11.49 9.58
CA VAL A 80 -17.22 -12.26 8.45
C VAL A 80 -16.95 -13.74 8.72
N PRO A 81 -17.95 -14.62 8.57
CA PRO A 81 -17.73 -16.06 8.67
C PRO A 81 -16.86 -16.55 7.51
N LEU A 82 -16.08 -17.58 7.75
CA LEU A 82 -15.44 -18.35 6.69
C LEU A 82 -16.51 -19.11 5.87
N PRO A 83 -16.17 -19.59 4.66
CA PRO A 83 -17.06 -20.48 3.92
C PRO A 83 -17.56 -21.66 4.77
N ASP A 84 -18.77 -22.13 4.46
CA ASP A 84 -19.38 -23.25 5.17
C ASP A 84 -18.44 -24.45 5.24
N ASP A 85 -18.48 -25.16 6.37
CA ASP A 85 -17.65 -26.34 6.65
C ASP A 85 -16.13 -26.09 6.56
N ALA A 86 -15.68 -24.84 6.67
CA ALA A 86 -14.25 -24.51 6.66
C ALA A 86 -13.55 -25.08 7.91
N ILE A 87 -12.52 -25.87 7.69
CA ILE A 87 -11.69 -26.53 8.70
C ILE A 87 -10.28 -25.92 8.61
N LYS A 88 -9.67 -25.61 9.75
CA LYS A 88 -8.27 -25.23 9.80
C LYS A 88 -7.42 -26.39 9.32
N ILE A 89 -6.49 -26.16 8.38
CA ILE A 89 -5.71 -27.22 7.76
C ILE A 89 -4.88 -27.99 8.79
N ALA A 90 -4.36 -27.30 9.80
CA ALA A 90 -3.62 -27.92 10.90
C ALA A 90 -4.47 -28.90 11.74
N ASP A 91 -5.79 -28.78 11.72
CA ASP A 91 -6.71 -29.61 12.49
C ASP A 91 -7.28 -30.80 11.69
N ILE A 92 -6.89 -30.94 10.42
CA ILE A 92 -7.36 -32.06 9.57
C ILE A 92 -6.66 -33.35 10.02
N THR A 93 -7.46 -34.30 10.50
CA THR A 93 -6.97 -35.63 10.93
C THR A 93 -7.11 -36.67 9.85
N GLU A 94 -8.09 -36.56 8.95
CA GLU A 94 -8.34 -37.45 7.83
C GLU A 94 -8.21 -36.72 6.50
N PHE A 95 -7.26 -37.18 5.69
CA PHE A 95 -6.99 -36.57 4.40
C PHE A 95 -7.69 -37.29 3.27
N ASN A 96 -8.24 -36.54 2.33
CA ASN A 96 -8.77 -37.05 1.08
C ASN A 96 -8.01 -36.42 -0.11
N LYS A 97 -8.34 -36.82 -1.33
CA LYS A 97 -7.64 -36.35 -2.54
C LYS A 97 -7.61 -34.81 -2.69
N TYR A 98 -8.62 -34.12 -2.17
CA TYR A 98 -8.70 -32.64 -2.28
C TYR A 98 -7.84 -31.97 -1.23
N SER A 99 -7.93 -32.40 0.03
CA SER A 99 -7.09 -31.86 1.10
C SER A 99 -5.60 -32.17 0.87
N LEU A 100 -5.25 -33.34 0.30
CA LEU A 100 -3.89 -33.66 -0.11
C LEU A 100 -3.40 -32.70 -1.22
N ALA A 101 -4.21 -32.42 -2.24
CA ALA A 101 -3.85 -31.47 -3.29
C ALA A 101 -3.62 -30.04 -2.75
N ILE A 102 -4.35 -29.64 -1.70
CA ILE A 102 -4.10 -28.37 -1.00
C ILE A 102 -2.73 -28.38 -0.32
N LEU A 103 -2.37 -29.46 0.40
CA LEU A 103 -1.08 -29.59 1.07
C LEU A 103 0.09 -29.60 0.07
N GLU A 104 -0.07 -30.32 -1.05
CA GLU A 104 0.92 -30.33 -2.14
C GLU A 104 1.12 -28.91 -2.72
N TYR A 105 0.01 -28.20 -2.94
CA TYR A 105 0.05 -26.83 -3.42
C TYR A 105 0.75 -25.90 -2.41
N MET A 106 0.43 -26.00 -1.13
CA MET A 106 1.07 -25.23 -0.06
C MET A 106 2.58 -25.49 -0.02
N SER A 107 2.98 -26.77 -0.03
CA SER A 107 4.39 -27.17 -0.06
C SER A 107 5.12 -26.61 -1.28
N ALA A 108 4.53 -26.76 -2.46
CA ALA A 108 5.11 -26.23 -3.71
C ALA A 108 5.25 -24.71 -3.72
N ARG A 109 4.43 -24.01 -2.91
CA ARG A 109 4.46 -22.56 -2.72
C ARG A 109 5.26 -22.10 -1.52
N GLY A 110 5.85 -22.99 -0.72
CA GLY A 110 6.58 -22.65 0.48
C GLY A 110 5.72 -22.00 1.56
N LEU A 111 4.41 -22.30 1.60
CA LEU A 111 3.51 -21.81 2.63
C LEU A 111 3.66 -22.65 3.88
N ASN A 112 3.92 -21.99 5.00
CA ASN A 112 4.14 -22.65 6.29
C ASN A 112 2.90 -22.53 7.18
N LEU A 113 2.49 -23.61 7.81
CA LEU A 113 1.36 -23.65 8.75
C LEU A 113 1.65 -22.92 10.07
N ASP A 114 2.92 -22.68 10.38
CA ASP A 114 3.32 -21.97 11.59
C ASP A 114 3.18 -20.44 11.43
N ASP A 115 3.16 -19.93 10.19
CA ASP A 115 3.17 -18.49 9.92
C ASP A 115 1.77 -17.89 9.92
N THR A 116 0.77 -18.66 9.45
CA THR A 116 -0.62 -18.20 9.38
C THR A 116 -1.60 -19.38 9.38
N ASP A 117 -2.81 -19.14 9.85
CA ASP A 117 -3.88 -20.12 9.81
C ASP A 117 -4.48 -20.20 8.41
N TYR A 118 -4.33 -21.35 7.77
CA TYR A 118 -4.98 -21.66 6.50
C TYR A 118 -6.18 -22.59 6.71
N TYR A 119 -7.17 -22.44 5.85
CA TYR A 119 -8.39 -23.24 5.94
C TYR A 119 -8.68 -23.96 4.62
N TRP A 120 -9.45 -25.01 4.72
CA TRP A 120 -10.00 -25.77 3.63
C TRP A 120 -11.46 -26.14 3.94
N SER A 121 -12.30 -26.27 2.90
CA SER A 121 -13.68 -26.72 3.07
C SER A 121 -13.98 -27.87 2.10
N PRO A 122 -14.66 -28.95 2.55
CA PRO A 122 -15.10 -30.05 1.69
C PRO A 122 -16.25 -29.66 0.75
N SER A 123 -16.90 -28.53 0.98
CA SER A 123 -18.02 -28.01 0.20
C SER A 123 -17.66 -27.84 -1.27
N LEU A 124 -18.60 -28.17 -2.17
CA LEU A 124 -18.39 -28.29 -3.62
C LEU A 124 -17.71 -27.06 -4.25
N GLY A 125 -18.03 -25.86 -3.77
CA GLY A 125 -17.44 -24.59 -4.26
C GLY A 125 -16.00 -24.36 -3.81
N TYR A 126 -15.55 -25.00 -2.72
CA TYR A 126 -14.31 -24.69 -2.03
C TYR A 126 -13.34 -25.85 -1.90
N ARG A 127 -13.76 -27.08 -2.19
CA ARG A 127 -12.93 -28.30 -1.98
C ARG A 127 -11.58 -28.30 -2.70
N ASP A 128 -11.44 -27.54 -3.79
CA ASP A 128 -10.19 -27.40 -4.56
C ASP A 128 -9.52 -26.03 -4.29
N ARG A 129 -9.80 -25.41 -3.14
CA ARG A 129 -9.32 -24.05 -2.86
C ARG A 129 -8.66 -23.98 -1.49
N LEU A 130 -7.50 -23.33 -1.47
CA LEU A 130 -6.87 -22.89 -0.24
C LEU A 130 -7.56 -21.60 0.22
N ILE A 131 -8.08 -21.59 1.45
CA ILE A 131 -8.76 -20.43 2.05
C ILE A 131 -7.76 -19.73 2.97
N ILE A 132 -7.55 -18.44 2.70
CA ILE A 132 -6.67 -17.56 3.45
C ILE A 132 -7.57 -16.53 4.16
N PRO A 133 -7.64 -16.53 5.50
CA PRO A 133 -8.44 -15.57 6.24
C PRO A 133 -7.81 -14.18 6.18
N PHE A 134 -8.65 -13.16 6.23
CA PHE A 134 -8.26 -11.77 6.38
C PHE A 134 -8.46 -11.36 7.83
N LEU A 135 -7.36 -11.12 8.54
CA LEU A 135 -7.36 -10.76 9.95
C LEU A 135 -7.23 -9.25 10.13
N TYR A 136 -8.01 -8.71 11.04
CA TYR A 136 -7.86 -7.35 11.56
C TYR A 136 -8.18 -7.35 13.05
N GLU A 137 -7.22 -6.91 13.85
CA GLU A 137 -7.29 -6.99 15.32
C GLU A 137 -7.67 -8.40 15.80
N LYS A 138 -7.02 -9.41 15.22
CA LYS A 138 -7.22 -10.85 15.50
C LYS A 138 -8.64 -11.38 15.21
N ARG A 139 -9.46 -10.65 14.48
CA ARG A 139 -10.79 -11.08 14.05
C ARG A 139 -10.79 -11.36 12.55
N ILE A 140 -11.50 -12.39 12.13
CA ILE A 140 -11.70 -12.66 10.70
C ILE A 140 -12.70 -11.63 10.15
N VAL A 141 -12.22 -10.79 9.23
CA VAL A 141 -12.99 -9.72 8.59
C VAL A 141 -13.21 -9.95 7.10
N GLY A 142 -12.76 -11.09 6.59
CA GLY A 142 -12.90 -11.51 5.22
C GLY A 142 -12.03 -12.72 4.94
N TRP A 143 -11.97 -13.14 3.70
CA TRP A 143 -11.15 -14.25 3.25
C TRP A 143 -10.97 -14.23 1.74
N THR A 144 -9.96 -14.97 1.26
CA THR A 144 -9.84 -15.34 -0.14
C THR A 144 -9.63 -16.84 -0.27
N ALA A 145 -10.28 -17.45 -1.27
CA ALA A 145 -10.19 -18.86 -1.58
C ALA A 145 -9.56 -19.03 -2.97
N ARG A 146 -8.27 -19.39 -3.00
CA ARG A 146 -7.50 -19.58 -4.22
C ARG A 146 -7.61 -21.03 -4.70
N THR A 147 -7.96 -21.23 -5.98
CA THR A 147 -7.91 -22.57 -6.56
C THR A 147 -6.48 -23.10 -6.64
N VAL A 148 -6.31 -24.38 -6.32
CA VAL A 148 -5.04 -25.09 -6.47
C VAL A 148 -4.89 -25.72 -7.87
N GLN A 149 -5.96 -25.69 -8.67
CA GLN A 149 -5.98 -26.17 -10.06
C GLN A 149 -5.64 -25.01 -11.00
N SER A 150 -4.71 -25.23 -11.92
CA SER A 150 -4.19 -24.18 -12.82
C SER A 150 -5.21 -23.64 -13.81
N ASP A 151 -6.11 -24.49 -14.26
CA ASP A 151 -7.10 -24.25 -15.31
C ASP A 151 -8.50 -23.88 -14.79
N LYS A 152 -8.71 -23.96 -13.48
CA LYS A 152 -10.01 -23.63 -12.87
C LYS A 152 -10.23 -22.13 -12.70
N GLN A 153 -11.40 -21.67 -13.15
CA GLN A 153 -11.86 -20.29 -12.97
C GLN A 153 -13.07 -20.20 -12.02
N PRO A 154 -13.25 -19.11 -11.28
CA PRO A 154 -12.31 -18.03 -11.11
C PRO A 154 -11.09 -18.45 -10.28
N LYS A 155 -9.93 -17.86 -10.55
CA LYS A 155 -8.68 -18.14 -9.82
C LYS A 155 -8.82 -17.86 -8.32
N TYR A 156 -9.53 -16.80 -7.97
CA TYR A 156 -9.85 -16.39 -6.60
C TYR A 156 -11.36 -16.22 -6.41
N MET A 157 -11.84 -16.57 -5.24
CA MET A 157 -13.14 -16.19 -4.69
C MET A 157 -12.88 -15.49 -3.37
N SER A 158 -13.42 -14.29 -3.16
CA SER A 158 -13.07 -13.50 -1.98
C SER A 158 -14.29 -12.80 -1.39
N GLU A 159 -14.32 -12.72 -0.07
CA GLU A 159 -15.15 -11.84 0.71
C GLU A 159 -14.26 -10.77 1.31
N GLN A 160 -14.30 -9.55 0.75
CA GLN A 160 -13.39 -8.46 1.10
C GLN A 160 -14.17 -7.20 1.42
N GLN A 161 -13.85 -6.57 2.54
CA GLN A 161 -14.42 -5.28 2.91
C GLN A 161 -13.61 -4.12 2.32
N PRO A 162 -14.29 -3.02 1.91
CA PRO A 162 -13.61 -1.83 1.38
C PRO A 162 -12.57 -1.27 2.35
N GLY A 163 -11.42 -0.86 1.83
CA GLY A 163 -10.35 -0.25 2.63
C GLY A 163 -9.49 -1.25 3.43
N PHE A 164 -9.77 -2.54 3.37
CA PHE A 164 -8.98 -3.56 4.06
C PHE A 164 -7.59 -3.71 3.44
N VAL A 165 -6.60 -3.98 4.30
CA VAL A 165 -5.22 -4.32 3.95
C VAL A 165 -4.86 -5.63 4.64
N TYR A 166 -4.43 -6.62 3.86
CA TYR A 166 -3.99 -7.91 4.37
C TYR A 166 -2.64 -7.79 5.09
N GLY A 167 -2.44 -8.56 6.15
CA GLY A 167 -1.13 -8.71 6.82
C GLY A 167 -0.76 -7.57 7.78
N LEU A 168 -1.69 -6.67 8.13
CA LEU A 168 -1.40 -5.57 9.06
C LEU A 168 -1.13 -6.06 10.49
N ASP A 169 -1.83 -7.09 10.93
CA ASP A 169 -1.71 -7.64 12.30
C ASP A 169 -0.32 -8.27 12.52
N GLU A 170 0.36 -8.70 11.45
CA GLU A 170 1.68 -9.33 11.45
C GLU A 170 2.84 -8.32 11.37
N GLN A 171 2.53 -7.02 11.23
CA GLN A 171 3.54 -5.97 11.13
C GLN A 171 4.11 -5.59 12.50
N GLY A 172 4.79 -6.53 13.18
CA GLY A 172 5.37 -6.35 14.50
C GLY A 172 6.39 -5.21 14.62
N HIS A 173 6.65 -4.74 15.85
CA HIS A 173 7.56 -3.61 16.13
C HIS A 173 9.03 -3.85 15.73
N ASN A 174 9.43 -5.10 15.54
CA ASN A 174 10.79 -5.49 15.14
C ASN A 174 11.11 -5.30 13.66
N LYS A 175 10.12 -5.04 12.83
CA LYS A 175 10.31 -4.78 11.40
C LYS A 175 10.61 -3.30 11.15
N VAL A 176 11.63 -3.01 10.35
CA VAL A 176 12.00 -1.63 9.96
C VAL A 176 11.20 -1.16 8.76
N PHE A 177 10.88 -2.08 7.85
CA PHE A 177 10.16 -1.81 6.61
C PHE A 177 8.76 -2.44 6.65
N CYS A 178 7.82 -1.84 5.94
CA CYS A 178 6.55 -2.42 5.57
C CYS A 178 6.55 -2.60 4.05
N ILE A 179 6.57 -3.85 3.59
CA ILE A 179 6.53 -4.18 2.16
C ILE A 179 5.07 -4.25 1.74
N VAL A 180 4.71 -3.51 0.69
CA VAL A 180 3.34 -3.41 0.17
C VAL A 180 3.28 -4.09 -1.19
N CYS A 181 2.46 -5.14 -1.31
CA CYS A 181 2.24 -5.92 -2.53
C CYS A 181 0.77 -5.79 -2.99
N GLU A 182 0.46 -6.32 -4.18
CA GLU A 182 -0.91 -6.36 -4.68
C GLU A 182 -1.70 -7.53 -4.10
N GLY A 183 -1.10 -8.72 -4.05
CA GLY A 183 -1.75 -9.97 -3.68
C GLY A 183 -1.35 -10.54 -2.32
N PRO A 184 -2.24 -11.30 -1.66
CA PRO A 184 -1.95 -11.88 -0.34
C PRO A 184 -0.84 -12.93 -0.40
N MET A 185 -0.65 -13.63 -1.53
CA MET A 185 0.41 -14.63 -1.67
C MET A 185 1.80 -13.97 -1.64
N ASP A 186 1.97 -12.82 -2.30
CA ASP A 186 3.22 -12.10 -2.33
C ASP A 186 3.51 -11.48 -0.96
N ALA A 187 2.47 -10.95 -0.30
CA ALA A 187 2.59 -10.44 1.07
C ALA A 187 3.02 -11.53 2.06
N ILE A 188 2.50 -12.76 1.95
CA ILE A 188 2.92 -13.89 2.80
C ILE A 188 4.41 -14.18 2.59
N HIS A 189 4.87 -14.28 1.33
CA HIS A 189 6.28 -14.59 1.04
C HIS A 189 7.25 -13.48 1.43
N MET A 190 6.82 -12.23 1.35
CA MET A 190 7.65 -11.06 1.68
C MET A 190 7.48 -10.61 3.13
N ASP A 191 6.67 -11.30 3.92
CA ASP A 191 6.31 -10.90 5.28
C ASP A 191 5.82 -9.43 5.32
N GLY A 192 5.01 -9.08 4.32
CA GLY A 192 4.51 -7.75 4.05
C GLY A 192 3.00 -7.61 4.21
N VAL A 193 2.43 -6.61 3.53
CA VAL A 193 0.99 -6.36 3.47
C VAL A 193 0.50 -6.37 2.03
N ALA A 194 -0.79 -6.66 1.80
CA ALA A 194 -1.38 -6.62 0.47
C ALA A 194 -2.59 -5.70 0.38
N LEU A 195 -2.68 -4.98 -0.75
CA LEU A 195 -3.79 -4.07 -1.06
C LEU A 195 -5.04 -4.81 -1.57
N LEU A 196 -4.86 -6.03 -2.05
CA LEU A 196 -5.90 -6.86 -2.69
C LEU A 196 -6.49 -6.20 -3.95
N GLY A 197 -5.67 -5.42 -4.65
CA GLY A 197 -5.99 -4.71 -5.88
C GLY A 197 -4.79 -3.89 -6.35
N SER A 198 -4.86 -3.36 -7.57
CA SER A 198 -3.76 -2.62 -8.21
C SER A 198 -3.66 -1.15 -7.80
N GLU A 199 -4.68 -0.61 -7.11
CA GLU A 199 -4.72 0.79 -6.69
C GLU A 199 -4.80 0.92 -5.17
N VAL A 200 -4.05 1.87 -4.62
CA VAL A 200 -4.09 2.22 -3.19
C VAL A 200 -5.25 3.18 -2.94
N LYS A 201 -6.15 2.80 -2.04
CA LYS A 201 -7.24 3.69 -1.57
C LYS A 201 -6.79 4.50 -0.36
N ASP A 202 -7.37 5.68 -0.15
CA ASP A 202 -7.01 6.58 0.96
C ASP A 202 -7.07 5.89 2.33
N GLN A 203 -8.10 5.09 2.58
CA GLN A 203 -8.24 4.31 3.81
C GLN A 203 -7.13 3.29 3.99
N GLN A 204 -6.69 2.61 2.90
CA GLN A 204 -5.57 1.67 2.93
C GLN A 204 -4.25 2.40 3.19
N ALA A 205 -4.03 3.55 2.55
CA ALA A 205 -2.85 4.38 2.78
C ALA A 205 -2.77 4.81 4.25
N MET A 206 -3.88 5.21 4.87
CA MET A 206 -3.95 5.56 6.28
C MET A 206 -3.58 4.39 7.19
N LEU A 207 -4.14 3.19 6.93
CA LEU A 207 -3.84 2.00 7.71
C LEU A 207 -2.35 1.63 7.63
N ILE A 208 -1.77 1.67 6.43
CA ILE A 208 -0.35 1.37 6.22
C ILE A 208 0.54 2.41 6.90
N ASN A 209 0.21 3.70 6.80
CA ASN A 209 0.96 4.76 7.46
C ASN A 209 0.95 4.65 8.99
N ARG A 210 -0.13 4.13 9.59
CA ARG A 210 -0.20 3.89 11.04
C ARG A 210 0.79 2.84 11.54
N VAL A 211 1.28 1.96 10.69
CA VAL A 211 2.32 1.00 11.06
C VAL A 211 3.63 1.71 11.45
N GLY A 212 3.81 2.97 11.01
CA GLY A 212 4.94 3.82 11.42
C GLY A 212 6.30 3.35 10.91
N LYS A 213 6.34 2.67 9.74
CA LYS A 213 7.55 2.09 9.14
C LYS A 213 7.89 2.75 7.81
N GLN A 214 9.10 2.52 7.31
CA GLN A 214 9.42 2.85 5.93
C GLN A 214 8.66 1.92 4.98
N ILE A 215 7.98 2.50 4.01
CA ILE A 215 7.12 1.76 3.07
C ILE A 215 7.92 1.47 1.80
N ILE A 216 7.92 0.19 1.39
CA ILE A 216 8.48 -0.28 0.13
C ILE A 216 7.34 -0.89 -0.68
N VAL A 217 7.02 -0.29 -1.82
CA VAL A 217 5.97 -0.80 -2.71
C VAL A 217 6.61 -1.70 -3.77
N VAL A 218 6.08 -2.91 -3.88
CA VAL A 218 6.50 -3.93 -4.87
C VAL A 218 5.31 -4.23 -5.77
N PRO A 219 5.20 -3.56 -6.92
CA PRO A 219 4.13 -3.81 -7.89
C PRO A 219 4.38 -5.11 -8.64
N ASP A 220 3.31 -5.74 -9.15
CA ASP A 220 3.40 -6.86 -10.08
C ASP A 220 4.05 -6.41 -11.40
N ARG A 221 4.80 -7.30 -12.02
CA ARG A 221 5.54 -7.00 -13.27
C ARG A 221 4.67 -6.99 -14.52
N ASP A 222 3.45 -7.37 -14.39
CA ASP A 222 2.60 -7.71 -15.52
C ASP A 222 1.90 -6.50 -16.11
N GLN A 223 2.66 -5.57 -16.62
CA GLN A 223 1.99 -4.73 -17.63
C GLN A 223 2.96 -3.84 -18.37
#